data_138bb5231c07a4a9ab768b9fc01b4951
#
_entry.id   138bb5231c07a4a9ab768b9fc01b4951
#
_cell.length_a   1.000
_cell.length_b   1.000
_cell.length_c   1.000
_cell.angle_alpha   90.00
_cell.angle_beta   90.00
_cell.angle_gamma   90.00
#
_symmetry.space_group_name_H-M   'P 1'
#
loop_
_entity.id
_entity.type
_entity.pdbx_description
1 polymer ?
#
loop_
_entity_poly.entity_id
_entity_poly.type
_entity_poly.pdbx_seq_one_letter_code
_entity_poly.pdbx_strand_id
1 'polypeptide(L)'
;VLPTFTAHQLRLMVSWKPKAPCQRRLNLLTLLLLDTGCRITEALTLMVRDVDMENLLITLDGKGRKQRIVPFSFALRRALFRYVTDYKRKPDFLLLATRNETQLGRRVMLRDVKRLCTRLGFDPPARTLHAFRHTFAVNYLRRGGSVFHLQKVLGHSTLEMTRRYANLMTEDLQAVHERVSLLR
;
A
#
# COMPACT_ATOMS: atom_id res chain seq x y z
N VAL A 1 -19.09 3.74 7.21
CA VAL A 1 -18.38 3.51 5.94
C VAL A 1 -16.89 3.70 6.18
N LEU A 2 -16.06 2.74 5.73
CA LEU A 2 -14.60 2.87 5.81
C LEU A 2 -14.12 3.88 4.78
N PRO A 3 -13.25 4.86 5.16
CA PRO A 3 -12.70 5.81 4.20
C PRO A 3 -11.76 5.09 3.22
N THR A 4 -12.10 5.12 1.95
CA THR A 4 -11.30 4.54 0.86
C THR A 4 -11.14 5.55 -0.28
N PHE A 5 -10.12 5.36 -1.10
CA PHE A 5 -10.01 6.09 -2.38
C PHE A 5 -10.90 5.44 -3.44
N THR A 6 -11.57 6.26 -4.25
CA THR A 6 -12.35 5.79 -5.37
C THR A 6 -11.46 5.29 -6.51
N ALA A 7 -12.02 4.50 -7.44
CA ALA A 7 -11.29 4.04 -8.62
C ALA A 7 -10.73 5.21 -9.48
N HIS A 8 -11.48 6.32 -9.57
CA HIS A 8 -11.02 7.52 -10.26
C HIS A 8 -9.81 8.16 -9.56
N GLN A 9 -9.87 8.36 -8.23
CA GLN A 9 -8.78 8.90 -7.43
C GLN A 9 -7.52 8.04 -7.51
N LEU A 10 -7.67 6.70 -7.49
CA LEU A 10 -6.57 5.77 -7.67
C LEU A 10 -5.90 5.92 -9.03
N ARG A 11 -6.68 6.04 -10.12
CA ARG A 11 -6.12 6.28 -11.45
C ARG A 11 -5.30 7.57 -11.49
N LEU A 12 -5.80 8.66 -10.92
CA LEU A 12 -5.07 9.93 -10.83
C LEU A 12 -3.74 9.79 -10.06
N MET A 13 -3.77 9.10 -8.91
CA MET A 13 -2.56 8.90 -8.09
C MET A 13 -1.52 8.03 -8.80
N VAL A 14 -1.94 6.93 -9.44
CA VAL A 14 -1.04 6.00 -10.13
C VAL A 14 -0.47 6.60 -11.42
N SER A 15 -1.24 7.41 -12.14
CA SER A 15 -0.81 8.07 -13.37
C SER A 15 0.02 9.34 -13.13
N TRP A 16 0.08 9.82 -11.88
CA TRP A 16 0.83 11.03 -11.56
C TRP A 16 2.31 10.91 -11.89
N LYS A 17 2.86 11.93 -12.56
CA LYS A 17 4.26 12.01 -12.98
C LYS A 17 5.03 12.98 -12.08
N PRO A 18 5.77 12.50 -11.08
CA PRO A 18 6.57 13.35 -10.21
C PRO A 18 7.78 13.92 -10.94
N LYS A 19 8.08 15.20 -10.71
CA LYS A 19 9.25 15.88 -11.31
C LYS A 19 10.41 16.04 -10.31
N ALA A 20 10.12 16.54 -9.11
CA ALA A 20 11.11 16.81 -8.08
C ALA A 20 11.45 15.56 -7.23
N PRO A 21 12.63 15.48 -6.60
CA PRO A 21 13.02 14.35 -5.74
C PRO A 21 12.01 14.05 -4.61
N CYS A 22 11.53 15.08 -3.91
CA CYS A 22 10.51 14.91 -2.87
C CYS A 22 9.20 14.34 -3.41
N GLN A 23 8.81 14.71 -4.63
CA GLN A 23 7.64 14.16 -5.31
C GLN A 23 7.85 12.71 -5.75
N ARG A 24 9.04 12.34 -6.23
CA ARG A 24 9.38 10.95 -6.59
C ARG A 24 9.30 10.04 -5.36
N ARG A 25 9.79 10.51 -4.22
CA ARG A 25 9.69 9.81 -2.94
C ARG A 25 8.24 9.66 -2.49
N LEU A 26 7.44 10.71 -2.58
CA LEU A 26 6.01 10.68 -2.26
C LEU A 26 5.24 9.72 -3.20
N ASN A 27 5.58 9.71 -4.48
CA ASN A 27 5.00 8.79 -5.45
C ASN A 27 5.30 7.34 -5.10
N LEU A 28 6.58 7.01 -4.81
CA LEU A 28 6.95 5.67 -4.41
C LEU A 28 6.23 5.24 -3.13
N LEU A 29 6.16 6.12 -2.12
CA LEU A 29 5.39 5.85 -0.90
C LEU A 29 3.92 5.54 -1.22
N THR A 30 3.29 6.35 -2.07
CA THR A 30 1.89 6.15 -2.49
C THR A 30 1.68 4.79 -3.15
N LEU A 31 2.55 4.44 -4.11
CA LEU A 31 2.49 3.14 -4.80
C LEU A 31 2.71 1.98 -3.83
N LEU A 32 3.68 2.09 -2.92
CA LEU A 32 3.97 1.07 -1.91
C LEU A 32 2.76 0.83 -1.00
N LEU A 33 2.13 1.89 -0.48
CA LEU A 33 0.95 1.78 0.38
C LEU A 33 -0.25 1.18 -0.36
N LEU A 34 -0.45 1.53 -1.63
CA LEU A 34 -1.56 1.03 -2.45
C LEU A 34 -1.38 -0.44 -2.83
N ASP A 35 -0.16 -0.88 -3.11
CA ASP A 35 0.12 -2.22 -3.64
C ASP A 35 0.29 -3.28 -2.54
N THR A 36 0.73 -2.88 -1.35
CA THR A 36 1.02 -3.80 -0.25
C THR A 36 0.05 -3.71 0.93
N GLY A 37 -0.68 -2.60 1.04
CA GLY A 37 -1.52 -2.33 2.20
C GLY A 37 -0.76 -2.21 3.52
N CYS A 38 0.56 -2.02 3.51
CA CYS A 38 1.37 -1.86 4.71
C CYS A 38 0.98 -0.61 5.51
N ARG A 39 1.34 -0.58 6.79
CA ARG A 39 1.14 0.62 7.61
C ARG A 39 2.15 1.69 7.21
N ILE A 40 1.75 2.96 7.34
CA ILE A 40 2.67 4.08 7.06
C ILE A 40 3.98 3.96 7.85
N THR A 41 3.92 3.58 9.12
CA THR A 41 5.12 3.40 9.95
C THR A 41 6.04 2.30 9.42
N GLU A 42 5.49 1.19 8.95
CA GLU A 42 6.25 0.10 8.33
C GLU A 42 6.94 0.58 7.03
N ALA A 43 6.20 1.32 6.19
CA ALA A 43 6.78 1.88 4.96
C ALA A 43 7.91 2.89 5.23
N LEU A 44 7.83 3.67 6.31
CA LEU A 44 8.84 4.68 6.66
C LEU A 44 10.08 4.11 7.36
N THR A 45 10.02 2.89 7.87
CA THR A 45 11.16 2.18 8.48
C THR A 45 11.75 1.10 7.57
N LEU A 46 11.16 0.89 6.39
CA LEU A 46 11.59 -0.13 5.43
C LEU A 46 13.00 0.19 4.90
N MET A 47 13.88 -0.79 4.95
CA MET A 47 15.21 -0.71 4.37
C MET A 47 15.23 -1.31 2.96
N VAL A 48 16.23 -0.95 2.16
CA VAL A 48 16.36 -1.49 0.79
C VAL A 48 16.54 -3.01 0.82
N ARG A 49 17.29 -3.54 1.78
CA ARG A 49 17.53 -4.99 1.97
C ARG A 49 16.28 -5.80 2.29
N ASP A 50 15.21 -5.15 2.79
CA ASP A 50 13.95 -5.81 3.11
C ASP A 50 13.08 -6.06 1.86
N VAL A 51 13.52 -5.58 0.70
CA VAL A 51 12.82 -5.69 -0.58
C VAL A 51 13.51 -6.71 -1.48
N ASP A 52 12.91 -7.88 -1.62
CA ASP A 52 13.34 -8.90 -2.57
C ASP A 52 12.68 -8.62 -3.94
N MET A 53 13.46 -8.02 -4.85
CA MET A 53 12.98 -7.64 -6.18
C MET A 53 12.92 -8.84 -7.15
N GLU A 54 13.57 -9.95 -6.84
CA GLU A 54 13.54 -11.16 -7.67
C GLU A 54 12.25 -11.93 -7.42
N ASN A 55 11.95 -12.19 -6.14
CA ASN A 55 10.77 -12.94 -5.73
C ASN A 55 9.52 -12.08 -5.53
N LEU A 56 9.62 -10.75 -5.68
CA LEU A 56 8.52 -9.79 -5.48
C LEU A 56 7.95 -9.82 -4.06
N LEU A 57 8.82 -9.87 -3.06
CA LEU A 57 8.46 -9.97 -1.65
C LEU A 57 9.06 -8.82 -0.84
N ILE A 58 8.32 -8.33 0.13
CA ILE A 58 8.80 -7.34 1.11
C ILE A 58 8.64 -7.92 2.51
N THR A 59 9.72 -7.88 3.30
CA THR A 59 9.68 -8.20 4.72
C THR A 59 9.32 -6.95 5.51
N LEU A 60 8.22 -6.98 6.25
CA LEU A 60 7.74 -5.86 7.05
C LEU A 60 7.83 -6.20 8.53
N ASP A 61 8.39 -5.28 9.32
CA ASP A 61 8.43 -5.36 10.77
C ASP A 61 7.14 -4.83 11.37
N GLY A 62 6.36 -5.72 11.98
CA GLY A 62 5.13 -5.40 12.67
C GLY A 62 5.33 -5.07 14.16
N LYS A 63 4.23 -4.75 14.84
CA LYS A 63 4.22 -4.51 16.29
C LYS A 63 4.71 -5.74 17.05
N GLY A 64 5.64 -5.54 17.99
CA GLY A 64 6.21 -6.61 18.80
C GLY A 64 7.27 -7.45 18.06
N ARG A 65 7.97 -6.89 17.06
CA ARG A 65 9.01 -7.57 16.24
C ARG A 65 8.51 -8.79 15.47
N LYS A 66 7.22 -8.90 15.26
CA LYS A 66 6.65 -9.95 14.40
C LYS A 66 6.82 -9.53 12.95
N GLN A 67 7.71 -10.20 12.24
CA GLN A 67 7.91 -10.02 10.82
C GLN A 67 6.79 -10.70 10.01
N ARG A 68 6.46 -10.12 8.88
CA ARG A 68 5.63 -10.75 7.87
C ARG A 68 6.13 -10.45 6.47
N ILE A 69 5.88 -11.36 5.56
CA ILE A 69 6.22 -11.21 4.16
C ILE A 69 4.97 -10.81 3.39
N VAL A 70 5.10 -9.79 2.54
CA VAL A 70 4.02 -9.26 1.72
C VAL A 70 4.45 -9.28 0.25
N PRO A 71 3.67 -9.89 -0.65
CA PRO A 71 3.95 -9.85 -2.07
C PRO A 71 3.64 -8.47 -2.65
N PHE A 72 4.32 -8.12 -3.73
CA PHE A 72 4.06 -6.89 -4.48
C PHE A 72 4.10 -7.13 -6.00
N SER A 73 3.56 -6.17 -6.76
CA SER A 73 3.38 -6.29 -8.18
C SER A 73 4.64 -5.94 -8.99
N PHE A 74 4.70 -6.42 -10.24
CA PHE A 74 5.71 -5.98 -11.21
C PHE A 74 5.71 -4.46 -11.46
N ALA A 75 4.56 -3.82 -11.32
CA ALA A 75 4.46 -2.36 -11.47
C ALA A 75 5.22 -1.65 -10.34
N LEU A 76 5.05 -2.10 -9.09
CA LEU A 76 5.81 -1.57 -7.95
C LEU A 76 7.29 -1.92 -8.07
N ARG A 77 7.66 -3.13 -8.54
CA ARG A 77 9.06 -3.51 -8.80
C ARG A 77 9.77 -2.49 -9.69
N ARG A 78 9.14 -2.11 -10.81
CA ARG A 78 9.71 -1.12 -11.72
C ARG A 78 9.94 0.24 -11.06
N ALA A 79 8.99 0.68 -10.23
CA ALA A 79 9.11 1.93 -9.49
C ALA A 79 10.22 1.87 -8.43
N LEU A 80 10.31 0.78 -7.68
CA LEU A 80 11.34 0.50 -6.68
C LEU A 80 12.73 0.46 -7.31
N PHE A 81 12.90 -0.34 -8.37
CA PHE A 81 14.18 -0.49 -9.05
C PHE A 81 14.70 0.87 -9.57
N ARG A 82 13.83 1.62 -10.26
CA ARG A 82 14.19 2.96 -10.74
C ARG A 82 14.60 3.88 -9.60
N TYR A 83 13.83 3.90 -8.50
CA TYR A 83 14.11 4.77 -7.37
C TYR A 83 15.42 4.39 -6.68
N VAL A 84 15.66 3.12 -6.42
CA VAL A 84 16.90 2.63 -5.79
C VAL A 84 18.12 2.95 -6.66
N THR A 85 18.00 2.75 -7.98
CA THR A 85 19.09 3.04 -8.95
C THR A 85 19.34 4.54 -9.06
N ASP A 86 18.31 5.37 -9.26
CA ASP A 86 18.44 6.82 -9.44
C ASP A 86 19.05 7.51 -8.21
N TYR A 87 18.72 7.03 -7.02
CA TYR A 87 19.22 7.58 -5.75
C TYR A 87 20.40 6.80 -5.15
N LYS A 88 20.93 5.79 -5.87
CA LYS A 88 22.07 4.96 -5.43
C LYS A 88 21.90 4.43 -3.99
N ARG A 89 20.67 3.99 -3.67
CA ARG A 89 20.33 3.49 -2.33
C ARG A 89 21.05 2.18 -2.04
N LYS A 90 21.79 2.15 -0.92
CA LYS A 90 22.49 0.94 -0.44
C LYS A 90 21.53 0.04 0.35
N PRO A 91 21.83 -1.27 0.48
CA PRO A 91 20.96 -2.22 1.19
C PRO A 91 20.60 -1.81 2.63
N ASP A 92 21.55 -1.24 3.36
CA ASP A 92 21.39 -0.85 4.77
C ASP A 92 20.80 0.55 4.97
N PHE A 93 20.38 1.21 3.89
CA PHE A 93 19.70 2.50 4.00
C PHE A 93 18.17 2.35 4.01
N LEU A 94 17.50 3.32 4.64
CA LEU A 94 16.06 3.45 4.51
C LEU A 94 15.67 3.58 3.03
N LEU A 95 14.68 2.82 2.60
CA LEU A 95 14.15 2.92 1.24
C LEU A 95 13.68 4.35 0.96
N LEU A 96 12.95 4.93 1.91
CA LEU A 96 12.39 6.28 1.86
C LEU A 96 13.04 7.12 2.97
N ALA A 97 13.93 8.02 2.62
CA ALA A 97 14.62 8.89 3.57
C ALA A 97 14.50 10.37 3.21
N THR A 98 14.83 11.24 4.16
CA THR A 98 15.02 12.65 3.90
C THR A 98 16.28 12.89 3.04
N ARG A 99 16.54 14.14 2.67
CA ARG A 99 17.79 14.49 1.96
C ARG A 99 19.04 14.17 2.81
N ASN A 100 18.91 14.23 4.13
CA ASN A 100 20.00 13.95 5.09
C ASN A 100 20.00 12.48 5.55
N GLU A 101 19.44 11.55 4.78
CA GLU A 101 19.39 10.11 5.03
C GLU A 101 18.65 9.72 6.35
N THR A 102 17.86 10.61 6.91
CA THR A 102 17.07 10.35 8.12
C THR A 102 15.65 9.88 7.79
N GLN A 103 14.99 9.25 8.77
CA GLN A 103 13.63 8.77 8.64
C GLN A 103 12.64 9.92 8.41
N LEU A 104 11.70 9.70 7.51
CA LEU A 104 10.60 10.63 7.24
C LEU A 104 9.58 10.64 8.38
N GLY A 105 9.13 11.83 8.75
CA GLY A 105 8.09 11.99 9.75
C GLY A 105 6.70 11.66 9.20
N ARG A 106 5.92 10.86 9.94
CA ARG A 106 4.53 10.52 9.58
C ARG A 106 3.65 11.76 9.34
N ARG A 107 3.81 12.82 10.17
CA ARG A 107 3.03 14.08 10.02
C ARG A 107 3.36 14.79 8.71
N VAL A 108 4.63 14.79 8.32
CA VAL A 108 5.08 15.39 7.05
C VAL A 108 4.48 14.62 5.88
N MET A 109 4.54 13.30 5.90
CA MET A 109 3.95 12.46 4.85
C MET A 109 2.43 12.63 4.76
N LEU A 110 1.73 12.73 5.88
CA LEU A 110 0.29 13.01 5.87
C LEU A 110 -0.02 14.34 5.17
N ARG A 111 0.72 15.40 5.51
CA ARG A 111 0.57 16.72 4.88
C ARG A 111 0.84 16.63 3.37
N ASP A 112 1.91 15.95 2.97
CA ASP A 112 2.33 15.89 1.58
C ASP A 112 1.37 15.04 0.74
N VAL A 113 0.82 13.94 1.30
CA VAL A 113 -0.25 13.15 0.66
C VAL A 113 -1.53 14.00 0.49
N LYS A 114 -1.94 14.75 1.52
CA LYS A 114 -3.11 15.63 1.41
C LYS A 114 -2.93 16.68 0.31
N ARG A 115 -1.76 17.32 0.26
CA ARG A 115 -1.41 18.27 -0.82
C ARG A 115 -1.43 17.61 -2.20
N LEU A 116 -1.00 16.36 -2.29
CA LEU A 116 -1.08 15.61 -3.54
C LEU A 116 -2.54 15.41 -3.95
N CYS A 117 -3.43 14.99 -3.05
CA CYS A 117 -4.86 14.82 -3.33
C CYS A 117 -5.47 16.14 -3.88
N THR A 118 -5.24 17.26 -3.20
CA THR A 118 -5.71 18.57 -3.64
C THR A 118 -5.14 18.95 -5.02
N ARG A 119 -3.86 18.69 -5.27
CA ARG A 119 -3.22 18.92 -6.59
C ARG A 119 -3.84 18.08 -7.69
N LEU A 120 -4.29 16.87 -7.36
CA LEU A 120 -4.95 15.96 -8.29
C LEU A 120 -6.46 16.24 -8.43
N GLY A 121 -6.98 17.30 -7.78
CA GLY A 121 -8.34 17.77 -7.92
C GLY A 121 -9.38 17.03 -7.07
N PHE A 122 -8.97 16.43 -5.94
CA PHE A 122 -9.93 15.79 -5.02
C PHE A 122 -9.55 15.98 -3.56
N ASP A 123 -10.56 15.92 -2.68
CA ASP A 123 -10.37 16.01 -1.24
C ASP A 123 -9.82 14.70 -0.67
N PRO A 124 -8.82 14.80 0.23
CA PRO A 124 -8.28 13.62 0.88
C PRO A 124 -9.33 12.97 1.79
N PRO A 125 -9.49 11.63 1.75
CA PRO A 125 -10.44 10.94 2.62
C PRO A 125 -10.05 11.12 4.09
N ALA A 126 -11.06 11.04 4.98
CA ALA A 126 -10.83 11.00 6.42
C ALA A 126 -9.82 9.92 6.78
N ARG A 127 -8.92 10.18 7.75
CA ARG A 127 -7.81 9.27 8.10
C ARG A 127 -6.97 8.86 6.90
N THR A 128 -6.59 9.82 6.05
CA THR A 128 -5.96 9.69 4.73
C THR A 128 -4.91 8.56 4.65
N LEU A 129 -3.98 8.46 5.61
CA LEU A 129 -2.95 7.40 5.60
C LEU A 129 -3.51 5.99 5.86
N HIS A 130 -4.60 5.86 6.62
CA HIS A 130 -5.30 4.59 6.81
C HIS A 130 -6.18 4.23 5.62
N ALA A 131 -6.65 5.24 4.88
CA ALA A 131 -7.45 5.04 3.68
C ALA A 131 -6.71 4.21 2.62
N PHE A 132 -5.39 4.33 2.49
CA PHE A 132 -4.59 3.46 1.60
C PHE A 132 -4.79 1.98 1.94
N ARG A 133 -4.63 1.64 3.21
CA ARG A 133 -4.76 0.26 3.68
C ARG A 133 -6.19 -0.26 3.56
N HIS A 134 -7.19 0.59 3.84
CA HIS A 134 -8.60 0.23 3.62
C HIS A 134 -8.89 0.00 2.15
N THR A 135 -8.36 0.87 1.28
CA THR A 135 -8.49 0.74 -0.17
C THR A 135 -7.85 -0.54 -0.68
N PHE A 136 -6.63 -0.87 -0.23
CA PHE A 136 -5.98 -2.13 -0.55
C PHE A 136 -6.85 -3.32 -0.13
N ALA A 137 -7.31 -3.36 1.12
CA ALA A 137 -8.08 -4.47 1.66
C ALA A 137 -9.40 -4.70 0.90
N VAL A 138 -10.16 -3.63 0.64
CA VAL A 138 -11.42 -3.70 -0.11
C VAL A 138 -11.18 -4.17 -1.54
N ASN A 139 -10.18 -3.60 -2.24
CA ASN A 139 -9.88 -4.02 -3.61
C ASN A 139 -9.32 -5.45 -3.69
N TYR A 140 -8.55 -5.88 -2.69
CA TYR A 140 -8.04 -7.24 -2.61
C TYR A 140 -9.18 -8.26 -2.57
N LEU A 141 -10.17 -8.04 -1.70
CA LEU A 141 -11.35 -8.91 -1.60
C LEU A 141 -12.24 -8.83 -2.85
N ARG A 142 -12.52 -7.63 -3.37
CA ARG A 142 -13.32 -7.43 -4.60
C ARG A 142 -12.75 -8.16 -5.81
N ARG A 143 -11.44 -8.34 -5.85
CA ARG A 143 -10.75 -9.09 -6.90
C ARG A 143 -10.68 -10.59 -6.62
N GLY A 144 -11.38 -11.09 -5.61
CA GLY A 144 -11.44 -12.51 -5.27
C GLY A 144 -10.33 -13.00 -4.34
N GLY A 145 -9.59 -12.08 -3.72
CA GLY A 145 -8.58 -12.46 -2.72
C GLY A 145 -9.22 -13.04 -1.47
N SER A 146 -8.60 -14.08 -0.91
CA SER A 146 -9.08 -14.75 0.31
C SER A 146 -8.95 -13.84 1.54
N VAL A 147 -9.96 -13.84 2.42
CA VAL A 147 -9.94 -13.13 3.71
C VAL A 147 -8.79 -13.61 4.59
N PHE A 148 -8.46 -14.90 4.58
CA PHE A 148 -7.34 -15.46 5.34
C PHE A 148 -5.98 -14.98 4.83
N HIS A 149 -5.82 -14.91 3.51
CA HIS A 149 -4.60 -14.33 2.93
C HIS A 149 -4.50 -12.84 3.22
N LEU A 150 -5.59 -12.10 3.11
CA LEU A 150 -5.64 -10.68 3.46
C LEU A 150 -5.24 -10.46 4.92
N GLN A 151 -5.71 -11.30 5.85
CA GLN A 151 -5.33 -11.24 7.26
C GLN A 151 -3.80 -11.34 7.44
N LYS A 152 -3.17 -12.32 6.77
CA LYS A 152 -1.71 -12.52 6.79
C LYS A 152 -0.96 -11.33 6.20
N VAL A 153 -1.35 -10.88 5.01
CA VAL A 153 -0.74 -9.72 4.32
C VAL A 153 -0.82 -8.46 5.17
N LEU A 154 -1.97 -8.20 5.76
CA LEU A 154 -2.16 -7.03 6.63
C LEU A 154 -1.49 -7.20 8.01
N GLY A 155 -1.18 -8.41 8.44
CA GLY A 155 -0.65 -8.68 9.78
C GLY A 155 -1.66 -8.34 10.87
N HIS A 156 -2.93 -8.77 10.68
CA HIS A 156 -3.96 -8.69 11.68
C HIS A 156 -3.84 -9.87 12.66
N SER A 157 -3.79 -9.58 13.95
CA SER A 157 -3.70 -10.61 15.00
C SER A 157 -4.96 -11.46 15.11
N THR A 158 -6.11 -10.92 14.74
CA THR A 158 -7.39 -11.62 14.76
C THR A 158 -8.09 -11.51 13.42
N LEU A 159 -8.88 -12.54 13.08
CA LEU A 159 -9.73 -12.55 11.87
C LEU A 159 -10.79 -11.46 11.92
N GLU A 160 -11.24 -11.09 13.10
CA GLU A 160 -12.28 -10.08 13.32
C GLU A 160 -11.86 -8.70 12.76
N MET A 161 -10.59 -8.35 12.87
CA MET A 161 -10.05 -7.13 12.25
C MET A 161 -10.20 -7.15 10.73
N THR A 162 -10.13 -8.32 10.11
CA THR A 162 -10.27 -8.49 8.65
C THR A 162 -11.73 -8.66 8.25
N ARG A 163 -12.57 -9.24 9.11
CA ARG A 163 -14.01 -9.44 8.88
C ARG A 163 -14.74 -8.12 8.59
N ARG A 164 -14.26 -7.01 9.13
CA ARG A 164 -14.80 -5.67 8.83
C ARG A 164 -14.77 -5.32 7.33
N TYR A 165 -13.81 -5.85 6.59
CA TYR A 165 -13.74 -5.69 5.14
C TYR A 165 -14.63 -6.69 4.41
N ALA A 166 -14.73 -7.92 4.90
CA ALA A 166 -15.57 -8.95 4.31
C ALA A 166 -17.06 -8.59 4.39
N ASN A 167 -17.50 -7.99 5.51
CA ASN A 167 -18.90 -7.54 5.68
C ASN A 167 -19.32 -6.44 4.69
N LEU A 168 -18.36 -5.73 4.06
CA LEU A 168 -18.65 -4.77 3.00
C LEU A 168 -18.87 -5.42 1.62
N MET A 169 -18.69 -6.74 1.53
CA MET A 169 -18.72 -7.51 0.29
C MET A 169 -19.97 -8.38 0.15
N THR A 170 -20.95 -8.24 1.07
CA THR A 170 -22.18 -9.03 1.05
C THR A 170 -23.02 -8.88 -0.24
N GLU A 171 -22.81 -7.78 -0.99
CA GLU A 171 -23.47 -7.54 -2.27
C GLU A 171 -22.94 -8.42 -3.42
N ASP A 172 -21.79 -9.09 -3.23
CA ASP A 172 -21.12 -9.89 -4.27
C ASP A 172 -21.31 -11.41 -4.11
N LEU A 173 -22.16 -11.87 -3.19
CA LEU A 173 -22.34 -13.31 -2.95
C LEU A 173 -22.85 -14.05 -4.20
N GLN A 174 -23.77 -13.43 -4.95
CA GLN A 174 -24.29 -14.00 -6.20
C GLN A 174 -23.17 -14.15 -7.24
N ALA A 175 -22.38 -13.11 -7.44
CA ALA A 175 -21.28 -13.13 -8.40
C ALA A 175 -20.17 -14.14 -8.03
N VAL A 176 -19.94 -14.35 -6.74
CA VAL A 176 -19.04 -15.40 -6.27
C VAL A 176 -19.64 -16.78 -6.52
N HIS A 177 -20.93 -16.97 -6.20
CA HIS A 177 -21.63 -18.23 -6.41
C HIS A 177 -21.61 -18.65 -7.88
N GLU A 178 -21.90 -17.72 -8.80
CA GLU A 178 -21.84 -17.94 -10.25
C GLU A 178 -20.46 -18.44 -10.71
N ARG A 179 -19.37 -17.92 -10.12
CA ARG A 179 -18.01 -18.34 -10.48
C ARG A 179 -17.60 -19.72 -9.97
N VAL A 180 -18.11 -20.12 -8.80
CA VAL A 180 -17.72 -21.38 -8.12
C VAL A 180 -18.75 -22.49 -8.30
N SER A 181 -19.90 -22.21 -8.92
CA SER A 181 -20.95 -23.21 -9.18
C SER A 181 -20.43 -24.32 -10.10
N LEU A 182 -20.73 -25.55 -9.72
CA LEU A 182 -20.43 -26.73 -10.53
C LEU A 182 -21.49 -26.96 -11.62
N LEU A 183 -22.57 -26.19 -11.60
CA LEU A 183 -23.71 -26.32 -12.55
C LEU A 183 -23.58 -25.30 -13.69
N ARG A 184 -22.46 -25.32 -14.38
CA ARG A 184 -22.21 -24.53 -15.59
C ARG A 184 -22.36 -25.35 -16.83
#